data_7a8b9a926e4c4bc241f98d54f2851d5c
#
_entry.id   7a8b9a926e4c4bc241f98d54f2851d5c
#
_cell.length_a   1.000
_cell.length_b   1.000
_cell.length_c   1.000
_cell.angle_alpha   90.00
_cell.angle_beta   90.00
_cell.angle_gamma   90.00
#
_symmetry.space_group_name_H-M   'P 1'
#
loop_
_entity.id
_entity.type
_entity.pdbx_description
1 polymer ?
#
loop_
_entity_poly.entity_id
_entity_poly.type
_entity_poly.pdbx_seq_one_letter_code
_entity_poly.pdbx_strand_id
1 'polypeptide(L)'
;MVLYFVYVLKSEVDGRLYKGMTDDIERRLKEHNAGKTKSTRGFRPWKLVYKESFETLDLAREREKYFKTGEGREFLKRLHP
;
A
#
# COMPACT_ATOMS: atom_id res chain seq x y z
N MET A 1 5.88 -7.03 20.34
CA MET A 1 4.54 -6.78 19.78
C MET A 1 4.61 -6.75 18.26
N VAL A 2 3.72 -7.48 17.58
CA VAL A 2 3.66 -7.47 16.12
C VAL A 2 2.64 -6.41 15.70
N LEU A 3 3.04 -5.52 14.79
CA LEU A 3 2.12 -4.57 14.19
C LEU A 3 1.84 -4.99 12.75
N TYR A 4 0.66 -4.64 12.29
CA TYR A 4 0.26 -4.84 10.90
C TYR A 4 0.10 -3.47 10.26
N PHE A 5 0.58 -3.34 9.03
CA PHE A 5 0.58 -2.05 8.34
C PHE A 5 -0.30 -2.12 7.11
N VAL A 6 -1.07 -1.06 6.91
CA VAL A 6 -1.68 -0.80 5.62
C VAL A 6 -0.78 0.21 4.94
N TYR A 7 -0.40 -0.07 3.72
CA TYR A 7 0.54 0.78 2.99
C TYR A 7 0.00 1.12 1.62
N VAL A 8 0.44 2.27 1.11
CA VAL A 8 0.08 2.71 -0.23
C VAL A 8 1.37 3.01 -0.98
N LEU A 9 1.51 2.38 -2.13
CA LEU A 9 2.64 2.59 -3.03
C LEU A 9 2.18 3.38 -4.25
N LYS A 10 3.08 4.19 -4.78
CA LYS A 10 2.84 4.94 -6.02
C LYS A 10 3.83 4.50 -7.08
N SER A 11 3.32 4.15 -8.26
CA SER A 11 4.15 3.80 -9.40
C SER A 11 4.84 5.04 -9.95
N GLU A 12 6.13 4.96 -10.21
CA GLU A 12 6.86 6.04 -10.85
C GLU A 12 6.71 6.02 -12.37
N VAL A 13 6.07 4.99 -12.92
CA VAL A 13 5.78 4.91 -14.34
C VAL A 13 4.58 5.76 -14.71
N ASP A 14 3.46 5.59 -13.99
CA ASP A 14 2.21 6.27 -14.37
C ASP A 14 1.44 6.87 -13.19
N GLY A 15 1.99 6.82 -11.97
CA GLY A 15 1.37 7.42 -10.80
C GLY A 15 0.23 6.65 -10.17
N ARG A 16 -0.08 5.45 -10.67
CA ARG A 16 -1.14 4.66 -10.06
C ARG A 16 -0.78 4.23 -8.65
N LEU A 17 -1.79 3.99 -7.83
CA LEU A 17 -1.61 3.59 -6.44
C LEU A 17 -1.89 2.11 -6.26
N TYR A 18 -1.12 1.47 -5.38
CA TYR A 18 -1.35 0.11 -4.95
C TYR A 18 -1.53 0.11 -3.44
N LYS A 19 -2.61 -0.50 -2.96
CA LYS A 19 -2.90 -0.59 -1.52
C LYS A 19 -2.70 -2.03 -1.09
N GLY A 20 -1.98 -2.21 0.01
CA GLY A 20 -1.72 -3.54 0.53
C GLY A 20 -1.58 -3.54 2.03
N MET A 21 -1.31 -4.72 2.58
CA MET A 21 -1.19 -4.95 3.99
C MET A 21 -0.01 -5.89 4.25
N THR A 22 0.78 -5.59 5.27
CA THR A 22 1.96 -6.40 5.58
C THR A 22 2.36 -6.21 7.04
N ASP A 23 3.16 -7.13 7.57
CA ASP A 23 3.81 -6.97 8.86
C ASP A 23 5.23 -6.40 8.73
N ASP A 24 5.70 -6.20 7.50
CA ASP A 24 7.07 -5.70 7.25
C ASP A 24 7.09 -4.92 5.94
N ILE A 25 6.97 -3.60 6.05
CA ILE A 25 6.88 -2.73 4.88
C ILE A 25 8.17 -2.76 4.04
N GLU A 26 9.34 -2.72 4.70
CA GLU A 26 10.60 -2.72 3.96
C GLU A 26 10.76 -3.97 3.10
N ARG A 27 10.48 -5.14 3.68
CA ARG A 27 10.55 -6.39 2.95
C ARG A 27 9.56 -6.38 1.79
N ARG A 28 8.32 -5.96 2.05
CA ARG A 28 7.27 -6.00 1.03
C ARG A 28 7.54 -5.04 -0.11
N LEU A 29 8.06 -3.86 0.19
CA LEU A 29 8.43 -2.89 -0.85
C LEU A 29 9.55 -3.44 -1.73
N LYS A 30 10.54 -4.07 -1.13
CA LYS A 30 11.61 -4.72 -1.90
C LYS A 30 11.08 -5.82 -2.80
N GLU A 31 10.10 -6.59 -2.31
CA GLU A 31 9.47 -7.64 -3.12
C GLU A 31 8.74 -7.06 -4.33
N HIS A 32 7.98 -5.99 -4.13
CA HIS A 32 7.31 -5.32 -5.24
C HIS A 32 8.31 -4.82 -6.28
N ASN A 33 9.38 -4.18 -5.82
CA ASN A 33 10.38 -3.62 -6.73
C ASN A 33 11.29 -4.67 -7.36
N ALA A 34 11.34 -5.86 -6.76
CA ALA A 34 12.05 -7.01 -7.36
C ALA A 34 11.20 -7.74 -8.40
N GLY A 35 9.93 -7.34 -8.57
CA GLY A 35 9.05 -7.95 -9.55
C GLY A 35 8.43 -9.27 -9.11
N LYS A 36 8.38 -9.54 -7.80
CA LYS A 36 7.85 -10.80 -7.29
C LYS A 36 6.33 -10.87 -7.29
N THR A 37 5.65 -9.72 -7.38
CA THR A 37 4.19 -9.67 -7.40
C THR A 37 3.72 -9.36 -8.81
N LYS A 38 2.95 -10.27 -9.38
CA LYS A 38 2.52 -10.18 -10.77
C LYS A 38 1.78 -8.87 -11.07
N SER A 39 0.89 -8.44 -10.19
CA SER A 39 0.05 -7.25 -10.42
C SER A 39 0.84 -5.94 -10.39
N THR A 40 2.00 -5.89 -9.74
CA THR A 40 2.77 -4.66 -9.59
C THR A 40 4.05 -4.63 -10.42
N ARG A 41 4.47 -5.78 -10.92
CA ARG A 41 5.76 -5.93 -11.62
C ARG A 41 5.91 -5.04 -12.85
N GLY A 42 4.82 -4.81 -13.57
CA GLY A 42 4.84 -4.00 -14.80
C GLY A 42 4.89 -2.49 -14.57
N PHE A 43 4.78 -2.03 -13.33
CA PHE A 43 4.68 -0.60 -13.00
C PHE A 43 5.77 -0.14 -12.04
N ARG A 44 6.86 -0.90 -11.98
CA ARG A 44 8.04 -0.55 -11.19
C ARG A 44 8.78 0.64 -11.78
N PRO A 45 9.48 1.43 -10.94
CA PRO A 45 9.63 1.27 -9.50
C PRO A 45 8.46 1.86 -8.73
N TRP A 46 8.24 1.30 -7.54
CA TRP A 46 7.21 1.74 -6.60
C TRP A 46 7.86 2.46 -5.44
N LYS A 47 7.20 3.50 -4.94
CA LYS A 47 7.66 4.16 -3.71
C LYS A 47 6.53 4.22 -2.70
N LEU A 48 6.89 4.16 -1.42
CA LEU A 48 5.93 4.25 -0.32
C LEU A 48 5.49 5.70 -0.18
N VAL A 49 4.18 5.97 -0.24
CA VAL A 49 3.64 7.31 -0.11
C VAL A 49 2.77 7.48 1.14
N TYR A 50 2.31 6.37 1.74
CA TYR A 50 1.46 6.44 2.93
C TYR A 50 1.48 5.11 3.66
N LYS A 51 1.38 5.15 5.00
CA LYS A 51 1.27 3.94 5.82
C LYS A 51 0.53 4.24 7.11
N GLU A 52 -0.16 3.22 7.64
CA GLU A 52 -0.79 3.23 8.96
C GLU A 52 -0.48 1.92 9.65
N SER A 53 -0.35 1.95 10.98
CA SER A 53 -0.10 0.74 11.75
C SER A 53 -1.32 0.36 12.60
N PHE A 54 -1.50 -0.94 12.79
CA PHE A 54 -2.64 -1.49 13.55
C PHE A 54 -2.15 -2.64 14.42
N GLU A 55 -2.77 -2.79 15.58
CA GLU A 55 -2.40 -3.85 16.51
C GLU A 55 -2.98 -5.21 16.13
N THR A 56 -4.01 -5.24 15.29
CA THR A 56 -4.63 -6.49 14.86
C THR A 56 -4.73 -6.57 13.34
N LEU A 57 -4.70 -7.80 12.85
CA LEU A 57 -4.86 -8.07 11.43
C LEU A 57 -6.23 -7.61 10.92
N ASP A 58 -7.27 -7.80 11.74
CA ASP A 58 -8.62 -7.43 11.33
C ASP A 58 -8.78 -5.93 11.11
N LEU A 59 -8.20 -5.11 11.99
CA LEU A 59 -8.23 -3.66 11.83
C LEU A 59 -7.48 -3.22 10.57
N ALA A 60 -6.33 -3.81 10.32
CA ALA A 60 -5.56 -3.51 9.11
C ALA A 60 -6.35 -3.89 7.85
N ARG A 61 -7.01 -5.05 7.87
CA ARG A 61 -7.78 -5.54 6.73
C ARG A 61 -8.96 -4.63 6.43
N GLU A 62 -9.65 -4.14 7.46
CA GLU A 62 -10.76 -3.20 7.29
C GLU A 62 -10.29 -1.91 6.64
N ARG A 63 -9.12 -1.40 7.07
CA ARG A 63 -8.60 -0.16 6.52
C ARG A 63 -8.15 -0.33 5.07
N GLU A 64 -7.55 -1.46 4.74
CA GLU A 64 -7.19 -1.76 3.36
C GLU A 64 -8.42 -1.76 2.45
N LYS A 65 -9.51 -2.37 2.92
CA LYS A 65 -10.76 -2.38 2.17
C LYS A 65 -11.31 -0.97 1.98
N TYR A 66 -11.24 -0.15 3.03
CA TYR A 66 -11.68 1.24 2.95
C TYR A 66 -10.93 2.00 1.84
N PHE A 67 -9.62 1.80 1.74
CA PHE A 67 -8.83 2.52 0.73
C PHE A 67 -9.18 2.11 -0.70
N LYS A 68 -9.90 1.02 -0.88
CA LYS A 68 -10.37 0.58 -2.20
C LYS A 68 -11.76 1.09 -2.53
N THR A 69 -12.43 1.77 -1.58
CA THR A 69 -13.72 2.42 -1.83
C THR A 69 -13.49 3.81 -2.45
N GLY A 70 -14.58 4.40 -2.97
CA GLY A 70 -14.52 5.77 -3.50
C GLY A 70 -14.07 6.78 -2.46
N GLU A 71 -14.59 6.67 -1.22
CA GLU A 71 -14.20 7.56 -0.13
C GLU A 71 -12.73 7.42 0.23
N GLY A 72 -12.22 6.20 0.29
CA GLY A 72 -10.82 5.94 0.59
C GLY A 72 -9.90 6.48 -0.49
N ARG A 73 -10.30 6.35 -1.75
CA ARG A 73 -9.53 6.91 -2.87
C ARG A 73 -9.47 8.42 -2.78
N GLU A 74 -10.58 9.08 -2.43
CA GLU A 74 -10.59 10.53 -2.25
C GLU A 74 -9.70 10.96 -1.09
N PHE A 75 -9.71 10.21 0.01
CA PHE A 75 -8.83 10.47 1.14
C PHE A 75 -7.37 10.46 0.70
N LEU A 76 -6.96 9.44 -0.05
CA LEU A 76 -5.60 9.33 -0.53
C LEU A 76 -5.22 10.43 -1.50
N LYS A 77 -6.13 10.86 -2.36
CA LYS A 77 -5.89 11.96 -3.28
C LYS A 77 -5.61 13.28 -2.55
N ARG A 78 -6.30 13.52 -1.43
CA ARG A 78 -6.10 14.73 -0.63
C ARG A 78 -4.73 14.76 0.03
N LEU A 79 -4.21 13.59 0.39
CA LEU A 79 -2.89 13.48 1.01
C LEU A 79 -1.77 13.61 -0.03
N HIS A 80 -2.02 13.15 -1.26
CA HIS A 80 -1.01 13.07 -2.32
C HIS A 80 -1.61 13.56 -3.65
N PRO A 81 -1.93 14.86 -3.74
CA PRO A 81 -2.49 15.44 -4.96
C PRO A 81 -1.53 15.39 -6.15
#